data_02fa0cea6c0a03dbf66b873cc68f8057
#
_entry.id   02fa0cea6c0a03dbf66b873cc68f8057
#
_cell.length_a   1.000
_cell.length_b   1.000
_cell.length_c   1.000
_cell.angle_alpha   90.00
_cell.angle_beta   90.00
_cell.angle_gamma   90.00
#
_symmetry.space_group_name_H-M   'P 1'
#
loop_
_entity.id
_entity.type
_entity.pdbx_description
1 polymer ?
#
loop_
_entity_poly.entity_id
_entity_poly.type
_entity_poly.pdbx_seq_one_letter_code
_entity_poly.pdbx_strand_id
1 'polypeptide(L)'
;NGTLFYRVVKNFVVQGGSSDSRNAIAGQAIGYGKGVTIDAEIKPHHYHKKGALAAPRQPDRVNVFKESDIAQFYFVVGKKYTPEELDKIEKSINVPIKRAIQKKYYTPEKKAILDTLRAQKKVPEFRAIAEKIKSDINFEWENNTDKLYMDDEKRKAYTTIGGVHHLDKEYTVFGELIEGFDVLDKIAALPTDRQDRPFKTSE
;
A
#
# COMPACT_ATOMS: atom_id res chain seq x y z
N ASN A 1 1.85 -16.03 -23.51
CA ASN A 1 1.64 -17.47 -23.56
C ASN A 1 2.88 -18.25 -23.12
N GLY A 2 2.72 -19.28 -22.27
CA GLY A 2 3.78 -20.16 -21.79
C GLY A 2 4.64 -19.60 -20.65
N THR A 3 4.29 -18.47 -20.07
CA THR A 3 4.90 -18.01 -18.82
C THR A 3 4.24 -18.67 -17.63
N LEU A 4 4.98 -18.83 -16.54
CA LEU A 4 4.51 -19.47 -15.30
C LEU A 4 4.01 -18.45 -14.29
N PHE A 5 3.14 -18.87 -13.37
CA PHE A 5 3.01 -18.25 -12.07
C PHE A 5 4.21 -18.66 -11.23
N TYR A 6 5.25 -17.87 -11.29
CA TYR A 6 6.56 -18.20 -10.72
C TYR A 6 6.73 -17.80 -9.27
N ARG A 7 5.81 -16.98 -8.72
CA ARG A 7 5.79 -16.58 -7.33
C ARG A 7 4.37 -16.62 -6.78
N VAL A 8 4.16 -17.43 -5.77
CA VAL A 8 2.87 -17.62 -5.11
C VAL A 8 3.03 -17.46 -3.62
N VAL A 9 2.39 -16.44 -3.06
CA VAL A 9 2.45 -16.15 -1.62
C VAL A 9 1.04 -16.18 -1.05
N LYS A 10 0.78 -17.13 -0.18
CA LYS A 10 -0.51 -17.29 0.49
C LYS A 10 -0.92 -16.00 1.21
N ASN A 11 -2.19 -15.61 1.09
CA ASN A 11 -2.75 -14.38 1.67
C ASN A 11 -2.07 -13.10 1.16
N PHE A 12 -1.37 -13.15 0.05
CA PHE A 12 -0.69 -12.00 -0.53
C PHE A 12 -0.96 -11.89 -2.03
N VAL A 13 -0.14 -12.51 -2.88
CA VAL A 13 -0.27 -12.39 -4.34
C VAL A 13 0.09 -13.69 -5.07
N VAL A 14 -0.42 -13.80 -6.31
CA VAL A 14 0.02 -14.77 -7.32
C VAL A 14 0.61 -13.98 -8.48
N GLN A 15 1.90 -14.13 -8.76
CA GLN A 15 2.65 -13.33 -9.72
C GLN A 15 3.15 -14.19 -10.89
N GLY A 16 3.02 -13.63 -12.11
CA GLY A 16 3.41 -14.27 -13.36
C GLY A 16 3.85 -13.27 -14.41
N GLY A 17 3.96 -13.75 -15.65
CA GLY A 17 4.24 -12.92 -16.83
C GLY A 17 5.72 -12.77 -17.18
N SER A 18 6.65 -13.07 -16.30
CA SER A 18 8.07 -12.93 -16.59
C SER A 18 8.51 -13.84 -17.73
N SER A 19 9.19 -13.28 -18.73
CA SER A 19 9.61 -13.99 -19.95
C SER A 19 10.64 -15.10 -19.67
N ASP A 20 11.45 -14.93 -18.63
CA ASP A 20 12.45 -15.91 -18.18
C ASP A 20 11.83 -17.14 -17.49
N SER A 21 10.52 -17.10 -17.21
CA SER A 21 9.80 -18.25 -16.66
C SER A 21 9.42 -19.33 -17.69
N ARG A 22 9.43 -19.03 -19.00
CA ARG A 22 8.90 -19.92 -20.03
C ARG A 22 9.54 -21.30 -20.09
N ASN A 23 10.84 -21.37 -19.91
CA ASN A 23 11.61 -22.62 -19.95
C ASN A 23 12.42 -22.79 -18.67
N ALA A 24 11.92 -22.27 -17.56
CA ALA A 24 12.65 -22.24 -16.31
C ALA A 24 12.77 -23.65 -15.71
N ILE A 25 13.99 -24.02 -15.36
CA ILE A 25 14.30 -25.26 -14.65
C ILE A 25 14.19 -25.07 -13.13
N ALA A 26 14.14 -26.18 -12.40
CA ALA A 26 14.10 -26.14 -10.95
C ALA A 26 15.33 -25.39 -10.37
N GLY A 27 15.10 -24.49 -9.38
CA GLY A 27 16.15 -23.68 -8.76
C GLY A 27 16.60 -22.46 -9.57
N GLN A 28 16.13 -22.24 -10.78
CA GLN A 28 16.42 -21.05 -11.55
C GLN A 28 15.75 -19.82 -10.94
N ALA A 29 16.49 -18.72 -10.76
CA ALA A 29 15.92 -17.44 -10.38
C ALA A 29 15.09 -16.86 -11.53
N ILE A 30 13.87 -16.41 -11.23
CA ILE A 30 12.89 -15.89 -12.19
C ILE A 30 12.41 -14.52 -11.72
N GLY A 31 11.93 -13.70 -12.66
CA GLY A 31 11.39 -12.37 -12.36
C GLY A 31 12.36 -11.24 -12.67
N TYR A 32 13.48 -11.54 -13.30
CA TYR A 32 14.47 -10.54 -13.70
C TYR A 32 14.22 -9.97 -15.11
N GLY A 33 13.11 -10.26 -15.75
CA GLY A 33 12.62 -9.73 -16.99
C GLY A 33 13.57 -8.88 -17.84
N LYS A 34 13.09 -8.28 -18.91
CA LYS A 34 13.93 -7.41 -19.77
C LYS A 34 14.14 -6.00 -19.20
N GLY A 35 13.64 -5.69 -17.99
CA GLY A 35 13.79 -4.41 -17.35
C GLY A 35 13.11 -3.23 -18.08
N VAL A 36 12.15 -3.51 -18.96
CA VAL A 36 11.37 -2.47 -19.63
C VAL A 36 10.22 -2.07 -18.72
N THR A 37 10.10 -0.78 -18.50
CA THR A 37 9.10 -0.19 -17.62
C THR A 37 8.24 0.83 -18.36
N ILE A 38 7.09 1.15 -17.79
CA ILE A 38 6.20 2.25 -18.18
C ILE A 38 5.88 3.09 -16.96
N ASP A 39 5.45 4.31 -17.20
CA ASP A 39 5.06 5.24 -16.14
C ASP A 39 4.01 4.64 -15.19
N ALA A 40 4.10 4.98 -13.93
CA ALA A 40 3.12 4.54 -12.93
C ALA A 40 1.76 5.22 -13.17
N GLU A 41 0.69 4.42 -13.18
CA GLU A 41 -0.70 4.89 -13.26
C GLU A 41 -1.46 4.57 -11.97
N ILE A 42 -0.92 5.03 -10.85
CA ILE A 42 -1.48 4.77 -9.52
C ILE A 42 -2.66 5.71 -9.27
N LYS A 43 -3.87 5.14 -9.17
CA LYS A 43 -5.12 5.89 -8.98
C LYS A 43 -5.76 5.55 -7.63
N PRO A 44 -6.25 6.53 -6.85
CA PRO A 44 -6.79 6.29 -5.50
C PRO A 44 -7.97 5.32 -5.41
N HIS A 45 -8.79 5.25 -6.47
CA HIS A 45 -9.96 4.37 -6.55
C HIS A 45 -9.63 2.95 -7.06
N HIS A 46 -8.40 2.73 -7.54
CA HIS A 46 -7.89 1.42 -7.91
C HIS A 46 -7.02 0.89 -6.78
N TYR A 47 -7.59 0.05 -5.93
CA TYR A 47 -6.91 -0.48 -4.74
C TYR A 47 -6.80 -2.01 -4.77
N HIS A 48 -5.93 -2.55 -3.94
CA HIS A 48 -5.54 -3.96 -3.96
C HIS A 48 -6.54 -4.85 -3.20
N LYS A 49 -7.82 -4.80 -3.59
CA LYS A 49 -8.82 -5.81 -3.16
C LYS A 49 -8.49 -7.17 -3.75
N LYS A 50 -8.97 -8.26 -3.15
CA LYS A 50 -8.82 -9.62 -3.72
C LYS A 50 -9.32 -9.65 -5.17
N GLY A 51 -8.51 -10.24 -6.06
CA GLY A 51 -8.78 -10.28 -7.48
C GLY A 51 -8.26 -9.07 -8.28
N ALA A 52 -7.76 -8.01 -7.63
CA ALA A 52 -7.12 -6.92 -8.35
C ALA A 52 -5.91 -7.44 -9.15
N LEU A 53 -5.77 -6.97 -10.39
CA LEU A 53 -4.66 -7.27 -11.29
C LEU A 53 -3.75 -6.04 -11.36
N ALA A 54 -2.49 -6.22 -10.97
CA ALA A 54 -1.55 -5.11 -10.83
C ALA A 54 -0.17 -5.45 -11.39
N ALA A 55 0.59 -4.41 -11.71
CA ALA A 55 1.94 -4.53 -12.23
C ALA A 55 2.97 -4.47 -11.09
N PRO A 56 3.92 -5.42 -11.00
CA PRO A 56 5.05 -5.33 -10.08
C PRO A 56 6.03 -4.24 -10.55
N ARG A 57 6.89 -3.82 -9.64
CA ARG A 57 7.94 -2.84 -9.90
C ARG A 57 9.17 -3.08 -9.04
N GLN A 58 10.26 -2.47 -9.43
CA GLN A 58 11.48 -2.45 -8.62
C GLN A 58 11.30 -1.58 -7.36
N PRO A 59 12.07 -1.86 -6.30
CA PRO A 59 12.04 -1.07 -5.07
C PRO A 59 12.40 0.40 -5.29
N ASP A 60 11.87 1.30 -4.45
CA ASP A 60 12.06 2.76 -4.53
C ASP A 60 13.52 3.20 -4.62
N ARG A 61 14.45 2.47 -4.00
CA ARG A 61 15.90 2.77 -4.05
C ARG A 61 16.49 2.79 -5.47
N VAL A 62 15.86 2.11 -6.42
CA VAL A 62 16.30 2.02 -7.84
C VAL A 62 15.23 2.49 -8.82
N ASN A 63 14.00 2.69 -8.35
CA ASN A 63 12.84 3.08 -9.16
C ASN A 63 12.01 4.12 -8.40
N VAL A 64 12.56 5.32 -8.30
CA VAL A 64 11.95 6.43 -7.54
C VAL A 64 10.62 6.93 -8.14
N PHE A 65 10.42 6.71 -9.43
CA PHE A 65 9.19 7.07 -10.14
C PHE A 65 8.11 6.00 -10.10
N LYS A 66 8.36 4.88 -9.39
CA LYS A 66 7.42 3.75 -9.25
C LYS A 66 6.96 3.16 -10.59
N GLU A 67 7.79 3.25 -11.63
CA GLU A 67 7.50 2.71 -12.95
C GLU A 67 7.15 1.22 -12.88
N SER A 68 6.15 0.81 -13.66
CA SER A 68 5.61 -0.54 -13.68
C SER A 68 6.35 -1.42 -14.70
N ASP A 69 6.59 -2.69 -14.37
CA ASP A 69 7.08 -3.68 -15.33
C ASP A 69 5.99 -3.94 -16.40
N ILE A 70 6.35 -3.94 -17.69
CA ILE A 70 5.39 -4.09 -18.78
C ILE A 70 4.96 -5.53 -19.07
N ALA A 71 5.72 -6.51 -18.60
CA ALA A 71 5.51 -7.92 -18.93
C ALA A 71 4.95 -8.71 -17.75
N GLN A 72 5.30 -8.32 -16.54
CA GLN A 72 4.90 -9.02 -15.33
C GLN A 72 3.60 -8.46 -14.75
N PHE A 73 2.88 -9.33 -14.07
CA PHE A 73 1.65 -8.97 -13.37
C PHE A 73 1.48 -9.82 -12.12
N TYR A 74 0.61 -9.38 -11.22
CA TYR A 74 0.14 -10.21 -10.12
C TYR A 74 -1.34 -10.03 -9.86
N PHE A 75 -1.97 -11.12 -9.42
CA PHE A 75 -3.31 -11.08 -8.84
C PHE A 75 -3.20 -10.99 -7.33
N VAL A 76 -4.00 -10.12 -6.74
CA VAL A 76 -4.12 -10.00 -5.29
C VAL A 76 -4.94 -11.16 -4.74
N VAL A 77 -4.37 -11.92 -3.83
CA VAL A 77 -5.07 -12.93 -3.02
C VAL A 77 -5.57 -12.28 -1.73
N GLY A 78 -4.65 -11.69 -0.99
CA GLY A 78 -4.93 -10.97 0.24
C GLY A 78 -5.56 -11.80 1.35
N LYS A 79 -5.92 -11.13 2.44
CA LYS A 79 -6.72 -11.68 3.54
C LYS A 79 -7.92 -10.78 3.82
N LYS A 80 -8.93 -11.32 4.49
CA LYS A 80 -10.01 -10.50 5.06
C LYS A 80 -9.52 -9.85 6.35
N TYR A 81 -9.97 -8.62 6.57
CA TYR A 81 -9.69 -7.86 7.79
C TYR A 81 -10.97 -7.71 8.60
N THR A 82 -10.85 -7.55 9.92
CA THR A 82 -11.94 -7.04 10.72
C THR A 82 -11.97 -5.51 10.69
N PRO A 83 -13.11 -4.86 10.98
CA PRO A 83 -13.16 -3.40 11.10
C PRO A 83 -12.11 -2.86 12.09
N GLU A 84 -11.92 -3.55 13.22
CA GLU A 84 -10.96 -3.18 14.26
C GLU A 84 -9.49 -3.31 13.79
N GLU A 85 -9.20 -4.31 12.93
CA GLU A 85 -7.88 -4.43 12.31
C GLU A 85 -7.61 -3.24 11.38
N LEU A 86 -8.59 -2.84 10.55
CA LEU A 86 -8.46 -1.67 9.68
C LEU A 86 -8.28 -0.38 10.48
N ASP A 87 -9.02 -0.20 11.58
CA ASP A 87 -8.85 0.95 12.47
C ASP A 87 -7.45 1.00 13.10
N LYS A 88 -6.91 -0.15 13.51
CA LYS A 88 -5.54 -0.24 14.02
C LYS A 88 -4.51 0.12 12.95
N ILE A 89 -4.71 -0.34 11.73
CA ILE A 89 -3.83 -0.02 10.58
C ILE A 89 -3.85 1.49 10.31
N GLU A 90 -5.03 2.10 10.17
CA GLU A 90 -5.15 3.55 9.97
C GLU A 90 -4.48 4.33 11.11
N LYS A 91 -4.73 3.95 12.36
CA LYS A 91 -4.09 4.58 13.52
C LYS A 91 -2.57 4.44 13.52
N SER A 92 -2.05 3.25 13.17
CA SER A 92 -0.61 2.99 13.16
C SER A 92 0.14 3.87 12.16
N ILE A 93 -0.49 4.19 11.03
CA ILE A 93 0.07 5.06 9.98
C ILE A 93 -0.18 6.53 10.31
N ASN A 94 -1.40 6.89 10.68
CA ASN A 94 -1.82 8.28 10.82
C ASN A 94 -1.31 8.96 12.11
N VAL A 95 -1.17 8.23 13.21
CA VAL A 95 -0.72 8.82 14.48
C VAL A 95 0.72 9.34 14.41
N PRO A 96 1.71 8.62 13.87
CA PRO A 96 3.06 9.17 13.70
C PRO A 96 3.10 10.42 12.82
N ILE A 97 2.36 10.42 11.70
CA ILE A 97 2.27 11.58 10.79
C ILE A 97 1.70 12.79 11.55
N LYS A 98 0.58 12.60 12.24
CA LYS A 98 -0.07 13.68 13.00
C LYS A 98 0.84 14.22 14.11
N ARG A 99 1.59 13.35 14.79
CA ARG A 99 2.58 13.78 15.80
C ARG A 99 3.73 14.57 15.18
N ALA A 100 4.23 14.17 14.01
CA ALA A 100 5.27 14.90 13.30
C ALA A 100 4.81 16.30 12.90
N ILE A 101 3.60 16.43 12.35
CA ILE A 101 2.97 17.72 12.04
C ILE A 101 2.82 18.56 13.32
N GLN A 102 2.28 18.00 14.40
CA GLN A 102 2.15 18.70 15.67
C GLN A 102 3.50 19.22 16.18
N LYS A 103 4.55 18.38 16.16
CA LYS A 103 5.90 18.77 16.59
C LYS A 103 6.46 19.93 15.78
N LYS A 104 6.18 19.99 14.47
CA LYS A 104 6.59 21.07 13.58
C LYS A 104 5.99 22.43 13.98
N TYR A 105 4.74 22.44 14.44
CA TYR A 105 4.02 23.69 14.79
C TYR A 105 4.09 24.04 16.27
N TYR A 106 4.19 23.05 17.18
CA TYR A 106 4.43 23.26 18.62
C TYR A 106 5.92 23.22 18.94
N THR A 107 6.67 24.24 18.45
CA THR A 107 8.10 24.36 18.76
C THR A 107 8.32 24.73 20.21
N PRO A 108 9.50 24.48 20.80
CA PRO A 108 9.83 24.91 22.17
C PRO A 108 9.59 26.38 22.40
N GLU A 109 9.93 27.25 21.42
CA GLU A 109 9.75 28.71 21.50
C GLU A 109 8.27 29.09 21.55
N LYS A 110 7.44 28.50 20.67
CA LYS A 110 5.99 28.77 20.69
C LYS A 110 5.34 28.28 21.99
N LYS A 111 5.80 27.12 22.50
CA LYS A 111 5.35 26.62 23.79
C LYS A 111 5.68 27.58 24.94
N ALA A 112 6.92 28.10 25.00
CA ALA A 112 7.34 29.07 26.00
C ALA A 112 6.50 30.38 25.94
N ILE A 113 6.19 30.87 24.72
CA ILE A 113 5.30 32.01 24.52
C ILE A 113 3.91 31.73 25.09
N LEU A 114 3.32 30.58 24.76
CA LEU A 114 1.99 30.19 25.25
C LEU A 114 1.96 30.06 26.79
N ASP A 115 2.99 29.47 27.38
CA ASP A 115 3.11 29.33 28.85
C ASP A 115 3.25 30.70 29.53
N THR A 116 4.02 31.62 28.93
CA THR A 116 4.14 33.03 29.43
C THR A 116 2.80 33.75 29.37
N LEU A 117 2.09 33.67 28.23
CA LEU A 117 0.79 34.33 28.08
C LEU A 117 -0.25 33.76 29.05
N ARG A 118 -0.21 32.44 29.29
CA ARG A 118 -1.06 31.81 30.31
C ARG A 118 -0.77 32.31 31.71
N ALA A 119 0.52 32.40 32.10
CA ALA A 119 0.95 32.91 33.41
C ALA A 119 0.54 34.35 33.59
N GLN A 120 0.60 35.19 32.55
CA GLN A 120 0.19 36.61 32.56
C GLN A 120 -1.33 36.79 32.40
N LYS A 121 -2.13 35.72 32.31
CA LYS A 121 -3.59 35.76 32.11
C LYS A 121 -4.02 36.54 30.85
N LYS A 122 -3.14 36.61 29.82
CA LYS A 122 -3.42 37.24 28.52
C LYS A 122 -4.19 36.29 27.63
N VAL A 123 -5.48 36.09 27.96
CA VAL A 123 -6.34 35.07 27.33
C VAL A 123 -6.59 35.34 25.85
N PRO A 124 -6.84 36.58 25.37
CA PRO A 124 -7.04 36.83 23.94
C PRO A 124 -5.82 36.46 23.10
N GLU A 125 -4.62 36.89 23.50
CA GLU A 125 -3.37 36.64 22.81
C GLU A 125 -3.01 35.14 22.80
N PHE A 126 -3.22 34.47 23.95
CA PHE A 126 -3.06 33.02 24.05
C PHE A 126 -3.96 32.29 23.02
N ARG A 127 -5.26 32.65 22.99
CA ARG A 127 -6.22 32.02 22.05
C ARG A 127 -5.81 32.27 20.60
N ALA A 128 -5.45 33.47 20.23
CA ALA A 128 -5.05 33.81 18.86
C ALA A 128 -3.88 32.94 18.38
N ILE A 129 -2.84 32.76 19.20
CA ILE A 129 -1.68 31.92 18.85
C ILE A 129 -2.08 30.43 18.82
N ALA A 130 -2.85 29.96 19.81
CA ALA A 130 -3.28 28.56 19.85
C ALA A 130 -4.19 28.20 18.68
N GLU A 131 -5.11 29.06 18.29
CA GLU A 131 -5.98 28.87 17.12
C GLU A 131 -5.18 28.88 15.81
N LYS A 132 -4.21 29.78 15.68
CA LYS A 132 -3.31 29.80 14.53
C LYS A 132 -2.54 28.49 14.39
N ILE A 133 -1.93 28.00 15.46
CA ILE A 133 -1.23 26.71 15.49
C ILE A 133 -2.18 25.57 15.10
N LYS A 134 -3.38 25.54 15.68
CA LYS A 134 -4.39 24.51 15.37
C LYS A 134 -4.81 24.56 13.89
N SER A 135 -5.01 25.76 13.35
CA SER A 135 -5.36 25.96 11.94
C SER A 135 -4.26 25.44 11.02
N ASP A 136 -3.00 25.79 11.30
CA ASP A 136 -1.85 25.36 10.51
C ASP A 136 -1.67 23.84 10.55
N ILE A 137 -1.84 23.21 11.71
CA ILE A 137 -1.82 21.75 11.88
C ILE A 137 -2.94 21.11 11.07
N ASN A 138 -4.16 21.62 11.15
CA ASN A 138 -5.29 21.07 10.41
C ASN A 138 -5.10 21.21 8.91
N PHE A 139 -4.62 22.35 8.44
CA PHE A 139 -4.33 22.57 7.02
C PHE A 139 -3.29 21.57 6.49
N GLU A 140 -2.16 21.40 7.20
CA GLU A 140 -1.14 20.42 6.80
C GLU A 140 -1.66 18.98 6.88
N TRP A 141 -2.47 18.66 7.90
CA TRP A 141 -3.08 17.35 8.03
C TRP A 141 -4.04 17.04 6.87
N GLU A 142 -4.93 17.98 6.51
CA GLU A 142 -5.88 17.76 5.42
C GLU A 142 -5.19 17.56 4.07
N ASN A 143 -4.09 18.28 3.83
CA ASN A 143 -3.32 18.21 2.58
C ASN A 143 -2.21 17.14 2.60
N ASN A 144 -2.07 16.36 3.69
CA ASN A 144 -1.04 15.33 3.77
C ASN A 144 -1.41 14.12 2.90
N THR A 145 -0.56 13.81 1.91
CA THR A 145 -0.76 12.71 0.97
C THR A 145 -0.38 11.33 1.53
N ASP A 146 0.42 11.30 2.60
CA ASP A 146 0.91 10.06 3.21
C ASP A 146 -0.12 9.46 4.19
N LYS A 147 -1.11 10.26 4.61
CA LYS A 147 -2.16 9.75 5.49
C LYS A 147 -2.94 8.63 4.82
N LEU A 148 -3.21 7.58 5.57
CA LEU A 148 -4.08 6.51 5.13
C LEU A 148 -5.54 6.89 5.43
N TYR A 149 -6.35 6.89 4.39
CA TYR A 149 -7.80 7.01 4.49
C TYR A 149 -8.45 5.87 3.71
N MET A 150 -9.30 5.15 4.40
CA MET A 150 -10.12 4.09 3.81
C MET A 150 -11.58 4.54 3.88
N ASP A 151 -12.16 4.85 2.72
CA ASP A 151 -13.59 5.11 2.61
C ASP A 151 -14.43 3.85 2.86
N ASP A 152 -15.74 4.00 2.94
CA ASP A 152 -16.65 2.90 3.25
C ASP A 152 -16.60 1.79 2.20
N GLU A 153 -16.42 2.13 0.93
CA GLU A 153 -16.31 1.15 -0.16
C GLU A 153 -15.06 0.28 0.00
N LYS A 154 -13.91 0.90 0.22
CA LYS A 154 -12.64 0.21 0.44
C LYS A 154 -12.68 -0.63 1.71
N ARG A 155 -13.22 -0.09 2.82
CA ARG A 155 -13.41 -0.83 4.08
C ARG A 155 -14.32 -2.05 3.87
N LYS A 156 -15.44 -1.88 3.16
CA LYS A 156 -16.35 -2.98 2.81
C LYS A 156 -15.61 -4.05 2.00
N ALA A 157 -14.85 -3.67 0.98
CA ALA A 157 -14.10 -4.64 0.18
C ALA A 157 -13.10 -5.42 1.03
N TYR A 158 -12.26 -4.75 1.84
CA TYR A 158 -11.26 -5.42 2.68
C TYR A 158 -11.86 -6.29 3.79
N THR A 159 -13.07 -5.99 4.26
CA THR A 159 -13.74 -6.83 5.27
C THR A 159 -14.54 -7.99 4.68
N THR A 160 -15.00 -7.89 3.43
CA THR A 160 -15.84 -8.93 2.79
C THR A 160 -15.05 -9.88 1.91
N ILE A 161 -14.34 -9.37 0.89
CA ILE A 161 -13.56 -10.19 -0.05
C ILE A 161 -12.08 -10.24 0.33
N GLY A 162 -11.58 -9.24 1.05
CA GLY A 162 -10.19 -9.13 1.46
C GLY A 162 -9.31 -8.35 0.48
N GLY A 163 -8.01 -8.33 0.75
CA GLY A 163 -7.03 -7.63 -0.06
C GLY A 163 -5.70 -7.41 0.65
N VAL A 164 -4.89 -6.48 0.09
CA VAL A 164 -3.54 -6.15 0.58
C VAL A 164 -3.37 -4.63 0.63
N HIS A 165 -3.82 -4.01 1.71
CA HIS A 165 -3.88 -2.55 1.85
C HIS A 165 -2.54 -1.82 1.68
N HIS A 166 -1.41 -2.44 2.06
CA HIS A 166 -0.09 -1.80 2.01
C HIS A 166 0.51 -1.72 0.59
N LEU A 167 -0.16 -2.32 -0.41
CA LEU A 167 0.17 -2.12 -1.82
C LEU A 167 -0.56 -0.91 -2.42
N ASP A 168 -1.57 -0.37 -1.74
CA ASP A 168 -2.30 0.80 -2.20
C ASP A 168 -1.38 2.02 -2.27
N LYS A 169 -1.53 2.82 -3.32
CA LYS A 169 -0.67 3.97 -3.65
C LYS A 169 0.79 3.61 -3.99
N GLU A 170 1.13 2.32 -4.03
CA GLU A 170 2.49 1.85 -4.29
C GLU A 170 2.64 1.16 -5.65
N TYR A 171 1.56 0.59 -6.19
CA TYR A 171 1.58 -0.17 -7.43
C TYR A 171 0.39 0.19 -8.31
N THR A 172 0.60 0.11 -9.64
CA THR A 172 -0.46 0.32 -10.63
C THR A 172 -1.39 -0.88 -10.68
N VAL A 173 -2.67 -0.66 -10.35
CA VAL A 173 -3.75 -1.63 -10.58
C VAL A 173 -4.39 -1.28 -11.92
N PHE A 174 -4.40 -2.21 -12.87
CA PHE A 174 -4.87 -1.99 -14.23
C PHE A 174 -6.01 -2.92 -14.67
N GLY A 175 -6.44 -3.82 -13.79
CA GLY A 175 -7.54 -4.73 -14.07
C GLY A 175 -8.05 -5.42 -12.81
N GLU A 176 -9.04 -6.29 -13.00
CA GLU A 176 -9.58 -7.12 -11.92
C GLU A 176 -10.09 -8.45 -12.46
N LEU A 177 -10.07 -9.45 -11.60
CA LEU A 177 -10.65 -10.76 -11.85
C LEU A 177 -12.18 -10.65 -11.74
N ILE A 178 -12.89 -11.02 -12.80
CA ILE A 178 -14.36 -11.00 -12.84
C ILE A 178 -14.96 -12.37 -12.48
N GLU A 179 -14.23 -13.46 -12.73
CA GLU A 179 -14.60 -14.84 -12.41
C GLU A 179 -13.36 -15.69 -12.15
N GLY A 180 -13.50 -16.91 -11.59
CA GLY A 180 -12.37 -17.81 -11.32
C GLY A 180 -11.66 -17.52 -10.00
N PHE A 181 -12.31 -16.89 -9.02
CA PHE A 181 -11.74 -16.67 -7.69
C PHE A 181 -11.37 -17.99 -6.98
N ASP A 182 -12.10 -19.06 -7.22
CA ASP A 182 -11.78 -20.41 -6.72
C ASP A 182 -10.49 -20.96 -7.35
N VAL A 183 -10.22 -20.63 -8.62
CA VAL A 183 -8.98 -21.00 -9.31
C VAL A 183 -7.81 -20.21 -8.71
N LEU A 184 -7.98 -18.89 -8.50
CA LEU A 184 -6.98 -18.06 -7.83
C LEU A 184 -6.64 -18.62 -6.45
N ASP A 185 -7.64 -19.00 -5.66
CA ASP A 185 -7.45 -19.59 -4.33
C ASP A 185 -6.73 -20.96 -4.39
N LYS A 186 -7.05 -21.81 -5.37
CA LYS A 186 -6.35 -23.08 -5.59
C LYS A 186 -4.87 -22.87 -5.94
N ILE A 187 -4.56 -21.90 -6.82
CA ILE A 187 -3.18 -21.53 -7.16
C ILE A 187 -2.46 -21.00 -5.89
N ALA A 188 -3.10 -20.11 -5.14
CA ALA A 188 -2.54 -19.52 -3.91
C ALA A 188 -2.31 -20.54 -2.79
N ALA A 189 -2.94 -21.70 -2.86
CA ALA A 189 -2.78 -22.80 -1.92
C ALA A 189 -1.68 -23.80 -2.29
N LEU A 190 -1.05 -23.65 -3.46
CA LEU A 190 0.02 -24.56 -3.89
C LEU A 190 1.21 -24.47 -2.92
N PRO A 191 1.84 -25.62 -2.59
CA PRO A 191 3.07 -25.63 -1.84
C PRO A 191 4.21 -25.01 -2.66
N THR A 192 5.02 -24.18 -2.02
CA THR A 192 6.11 -23.41 -2.64
C THR A 192 7.46 -23.71 -2.01
N ASP A 193 8.52 -23.43 -2.72
CA ASP A 193 9.89 -23.44 -2.21
C ASP A 193 10.21 -22.17 -1.39
N ARG A 194 11.48 -22.00 -1.00
CA ARG A 194 11.95 -20.84 -0.21
C ARG A 194 11.92 -19.51 -0.97
N GLN A 195 11.74 -19.53 -2.29
CA GLN A 195 11.58 -18.37 -3.16
C GLN A 195 10.12 -18.12 -3.54
N ASP A 196 9.18 -18.73 -2.83
CA ASP A 196 7.74 -18.66 -3.11
C ASP A 196 7.35 -19.28 -4.48
N ARG A 197 8.19 -20.12 -5.07
CA ARG A 197 7.92 -20.77 -6.36
C ARG A 197 7.14 -22.07 -6.14
N PRO A 198 6.02 -22.31 -6.84
CA PRO A 198 5.30 -23.58 -6.76
C PRO A 198 6.17 -24.77 -7.16
N PHE A 199 6.11 -25.88 -6.41
CA PHE A 199 6.84 -27.12 -6.73
C PHE A 199 6.33 -27.81 -8.01
N LYS A 200 5.04 -27.61 -8.33
CA LYS A 200 4.46 -28.10 -9.58
C LYS A 200 4.11 -26.93 -10.47
N THR A 201 4.55 -26.95 -11.70
CA THR A 201 3.95 -26.13 -12.75
C THR A 201 2.52 -26.62 -12.92
N SER A 202 1.54 -25.78 -12.61
CA SER A 202 0.16 -26.05 -13.02
C SER A 202 0.12 -25.93 -14.55
N GLU A 203 -0.05 -27.06 -15.23
CA GLU A 203 -0.50 -27.09 -16.62
C GLU A 203 -1.89 -26.49 -16.76
#